data_b7e44e7c46bf6c3d26f2fa613fcdc818
#
_entry.id   b7e44e7c46bf6c3d26f2fa613fcdc818
#
_cell.length_a   1.000
_cell.length_b   1.000
_cell.length_c   1.000
_cell.angle_alpha   90.00
_cell.angle_beta   90.00
_cell.angle_gamma   90.00
#
_symmetry.space_group_name_H-M   'P 1'
#
loop_
_entity.id
_entity.type
_entity.pdbx_description
1 polymer ?
#
loop_
_entity_poly.entity_id
_entity_poly.type
_entity_poly.pdbx_seq_one_letter_code
_entity_poly.pdbx_strand_id
1 'polypeptide(L)'
;LATAADGTMYLLSTTAYSATLYRVEEDETLTAVSKPFSGSMYNPKLVICDGTAYVLYQDYDYISHLCKWNENGQLWEECYVGTKLAQYQDLATDGEQLYFTCTTGSFPYALQAYCYNPNTGQATQIGTDLSGNACNMEIAAADGTVVIGYRDLTANSVPKAAIYNGATWNIITLSEQECGMVSVIAEEDGNFWVLPSGGKNPIFSMSKDGTATAYELPAALQENVFQMVPVLSGGNLYVAVNSQNPNAFDLYRLNQETASWETVGNTIANEIVNQPVLSARNGTIYCMYNASEQILLKKLVISKNEETILKGDLNLDGRRNLADTVLFHRYLLRTVTLTEEQGKRAETVEDGTINIIDLIWLKQVIHLADVVDA
;
A
#
# COMPACT_ATOMS: atom_id res chain seq x y z
N LEU A 1 -5.69 6.92 8.45
CA LEU A 1 -4.23 6.94 8.62
C LEU A 1 -3.60 7.09 7.24
N ALA A 2 -2.65 7.99 7.07
CA ALA A 2 -1.91 8.19 5.83
C ALA A 2 -0.46 8.54 6.14
N THR A 3 0.46 8.12 5.27
CA THR A 3 1.89 8.47 5.38
C THR A 3 2.27 9.37 4.22
N ALA A 4 2.93 10.48 4.52
CA ALA A 4 3.52 11.38 3.52
C ALA A 4 4.81 10.78 2.94
N ALA A 5 5.27 11.31 1.81
CA ALA A 5 6.49 10.86 1.14
C ALA A 5 7.76 10.98 2.01
N ASP A 6 7.79 11.93 2.95
CA ASP A 6 8.88 12.11 3.92
C ASP A 6 8.80 11.14 5.13
N GLY A 7 7.81 10.25 5.15
CA GLY A 7 7.55 9.32 6.23
C GLY A 7 6.71 9.88 7.38
N THR A 8 6.28 11.13 7.33
CA THR A 8 5.39 11.70 8.35
C THR A 8 4.02 11.04 8.27
N MET A 9 3.53 10.55 9.41
CA MET A 9 2.21 9.91 9.50
C MET A 9 1.14 10.85 10.02
N TYR A 10 -0.03 10.77 9.41
CA TYR A 10 -1.21 11.55 9.78
C TYR A 10 -2.40 10.66 10.08
N LEU A 11 -3.13 11.02 11.11
CA LEU A 11 -4.37 10.39 11.56
C LEU A 11 -5.51 11.38 11.45
N LEU A 12 -6.55 11.03 10.72
CA LEU A 12 -7.82 11.75 10.77
C LEU A 12 -8.74 11.06 11.79
N SER A 13 -9.02 11.75 12.88
CA SER A 13 -9.99 11.30 13.87
C SER A 13 -11.34 11.98 13.61
N THR A 14 -12.39 11.19 13.46
CA THR A 14 -13.73 11.69 13.19
C THR A 14 -14.71 11.31 14.30
N THR A 15 -15.62 12.22 14.59
CA THR A 15 -16.80 11.98 15.40
C THR A 15 -18.05 12.27 14.56
N ALA A 16 -19.24 12.07 15.11
CA ALA A 16 -20.48 12.37 14.40
C ALA A 16 -20.58 13.84 13.91
N TYR A 17 -19.83 14.77 14.52
CA TYR A 17 -20.00 16.21 14.26
C TYR A 17 -18.67 16.95 14.07
N SER A 18 -17.55 16.26 14.05
CA SER A 18 -16.24 16.89 14.01
C SER A 18 -15.20 15.94 13.45
N ALA A 19 -14.21 16.50 12.75
CA ALA A 19 -13.00 15.79 12.33
C ALA A 19 -11.76 16.62 12.67
N THR A 20 -10.71 15.98 13.14
CA THR A 20 -9.43 16.62 13.47
C THR A 20 -8.29 15.80 12.89
N LEU A 21 -7.38 16.49 12.20
CA LEU A 21 -6.15 15.89 11.69
C LEU A 21 -5.06 15.97 12.75
N TYR A 22 -4.41 14.86 13.01
CA TYR A 22 -3.28 14.73 13.93
C TYR A 22 -2.05 14.28 13.15
N ARG A 23 -0.88 14.75 13.55
CA ARG A 23 0.39 14.13 13.22
C ARG A 23 0.73 13.10 14.27
N VAL A 24 1.18 11.93 13.84
CA VAL A 24 1.70 10.87 14.71
C VAL A 24 3.20 11.10 14.86
N GLU A 25 3.63 11.49 16.04
CA GLU A 25 5.03 11.77 16.37
C GLU A 25 5.85 10.46 16.45
N GLU A 26 7.17 10.57 16.56
CA GLU A 26 8.03 9.40 16.68
C GLU A 26 7.82 8.62 18.00
N ASP A 27 7.47 9.32 19.05
CA ASP A 27 7.12 8.74 20.36
C ASP A 27 5.66 8.26 20.45
N GLU A 28 4.95 8.23 19.29
CA GLU A 28 3.55 7.80 19.14
C GLU A 28 2.52 8.76 19.80
N THR A 29 2.95 9.91 20.26
CA THR A 29 2.02 10.96 20.68
C THR A 29 1.31 11.58 19.48
N LEU A 30 0.11 12.12 19.71
CA LEU A 30 -0.70 12.76 18.67
C LEU A 30 -0.67 14.28 18.86
N THR A 31 -0.16 14.98 17.86
CA THR A 31 -0.18 16.44 17.80
C THR A 31 -1.27 16.90 16.84
N ALA A 32 -2.27 17.63 17.33
CA ALA A 32 -3.30 18.20 16.46
C ALA A 32 -2.67 19.23 15.51
N VAL A 33 -2.79 19.01 14.20
CA VAL A 33 -2.26 19.90 13.15
C VAL A 33 -3.37 20.70 12.48
N SER A 34 -4.63 20.27 12.60
CA SER A 34 -5.76 21.04 12.10
C SER A 34 -6.66 21.55 13.23
N LYS A 35 -7.39 22.63 12.96
CA LYS A 35 -8.60 22.95 13.72
C LYS A 35 -9.66 21.91 13.41
N PRO A 36 -10.55 21.61 14.38
CA PRO A 36 -11.65 20.72 14.13
C PRO A 36 -12.51 21.18 12.95
N PHE A 37 -12.78 20.30 12.02
CA PHE A 37 -13.81 20.50 11.01
C PHE A 37 -15.17 20.45 11.68
N SER A 38 -16.00 21.45 11.42
CA SER A 38 -17.37 21.48 11.96
C SER A 38 -18.34 20.85 10.95
N GLY A 39 -18.83 19.69 11.26
CA GLY A 39 -19.76 18.95 10.40
C GLY A 39 -19.52 17.45 10.45
N SER A 40 -20.42 16.71 9.83
CA SER A 40 -20.31 15.25 9.70
C SER A 40 -19.43 14.90 8.51
N MET A 41 -18.52 13.96 8.70
CA MET A 41 -17.74 13.32 7.65
C MET A 41 -18.05 11.81 7.66
N TYR A 42 -18.85 11.36 6.71
CA TYR A 42 -19.10 9.93 6.52
C TYR A 42 -18.08 9.32 5.56
N ASN A 43 -17.64 8.09 5.86
CA ASN A 43 -16.67 7.34 5.05
C ASN A 43 -15.45 8.16 4.61
N PRO A 44 -14.76 8.86 5.54
CA PRO A 44 -13.64 9.71 5.18
C PRO A 44 -12.44 8.89 4.69
N LYS A 45 -11.80 9.40 3.64
CA LYS A 45 -10.56 8.87 3.08
C LYS A 45 -9.52 9.97 3.12
N LEU A 46 -8.36 9.68 3.70
CA LEU A 46 -7.25 10.62 3.90
C LEU A 46 -6.07 10.22 3.03
N VAL A 47 -5.52 11.16 2.28
CA VAL A 47 -4.21 11.03 1.62
C VAL A 47 -3.38 12.29 1.85
N ILE A 48 -2.06 12.14 1.69
CA ILE A 48 -1.12 13.27 1.70
C ILE A 48 -0.53 13.38 0.30
N CYS A 49 -0.76 14.53 -0.34
CA CYS A 49 -0.25 14.84 -1.66
C CYS A 49 0.60 16.11 -1.56
N ASP A 50 1.86 16.03 -1.96
CA ASP A 50 2.83 17.15 -1.88
C ASP A 50 2.79 17.83 -0.49
N GLY A 51 2.87 17.04 0.58
CA GLY A 51 2.84 17.51 1.97
C GLY A 51 1.50 18.08 2.46
N THR A 52 0.49 18.15 1.61
CA THR A 52 -0.85 18.66 1.96
C THR A 52 -1.81 17.50 2.22
N ALA A 53 -2.56 17.60 3.31
CA ALA A 53 -3.60 16.61 3.64
C ALA A 53 -4.89 16.90 2.86
N TYR A 54 -5.40 15.87 2.18
CA TYR A 54 -6.67 15.88 1.48
C TYR A 54 -7.59 14.82 2.06
N VAL A 55 -8.86 15.18 2.20
CA VAL A 55 -9.91 14.28 2.72
C VAL A 55 -11.08 14.26 1.74
N LEU A 56 -11.41 13.08 1.26
CA LEU A 56 -12.67 12.80 0.57
C LEU A 56 -13.66 12.27 1.59
N TYR A 57 -14.83 12.87 1.69
CA TYR A 57 -15.88 12.43 2.62
C TYR A 57 -17.27 12.64 2.01
N GLN A 58 -18.28 12.04 2.60
CA GLN A 58 -19.69 12.28 2.31
C GLN A 58 -20.31 13.15 3.41
N ASP A 59 -21.14 14.08 3.01
CA ASP A 59 -21.97 14.82 3.94
C ASP A 59 -23.22 14.03 4.38
N TYR A 60 -24.11 14.68 5.10
CA TYR A 60 -25.36 14.08 5.59
C TYR A 60 -26.31 13.68 4.44
N ASP A 61 -26.19 14.33 3.30
CA ASP A 61 -27.00 14.07 2.09
C ASP A 61 -26.29 13.07 1.15
N TYR A 62 -25.21 12.41 1.61
CA TYR A 62 -24.40 11.48 0.83
C TYR A 62 -23.75 12.12 -0.41
N ILE A 63 -23.52 13.42 -0.39
CA ILE A 63 -22.76 14.10 -1.44
C ILE A 63 -21.26 13.98 -1.11
N SER A 64 -20.45 13.63 -2.11
CA SER A 64 -19.00 13.54 -1.95
C SER A 64 -18.37 14.92 -1.98
N HIS A 65 -17.51 15.21 -1.00
CA HIS A 65 -16.71 16.41 -0.88
C HIS A 65 -15.24 16.06 -0.83
N LEU A 66 -14.40 16.79 -1.56
CA LEU A 66 -12.95 16.77 -1.42
C LEU A 66 -12.52 18.08 -0.78
N CYS A 67 -11.87 18.00 0.36
CA CYS A 67 -11.32 19.13 1.08
C CYS A 67 -9.81 18.97 1.30
N LYS A 68 -9.08 20.09 1.40
CA LYS A 68 -7.69 20.13 1.82
C LYS A 68 -7.52 20.94 3.10
N TRP A 69 -6.53 20.58 3.91
CA TRP A 69 -6.12 21.41 5.03
C TRP A 69 -5.19 22.53 4.55
N ASN A 70 -5.61 23.80 4.77
CA ASN A 70 -4.77 24.96 4.54
C ASN A 70 -4.13 25.40 5.85
N GLU A 71 -2.84 25.12 6.00
CA GLU A 71 -2.09 25.46 7.22
C GLU A 71 -1.97 26.98 7.42
N ASN A 72 -1.77 27.75 6.36
CA ASN A 72 -1.66 29.20 6.44
C ASN A 72 -2.97 29.87 6.85
N GLY A 73 -4.08 29.42 6.30
CA GLY A 73 -5.42 29.90 6.62
C GLY A 73 -6.00 29.29 7.90
N GLN A 74 -5.40 28.22 8.39
CA GLN A 74 -5.91 27.42 9.53
C GLN A 74 -7.37 27.01 9.35
N LEU A 75 -7.71 26.53 8.14
CA LEU A 75 -9.06 26.09 7.77
C LEU A 75 -9.03 24.95 6.75
N TRP A 76 -10.12 24.21 6.72
CA TRP A 76 -10.39 23.26 5.66
C TRP A 76 -10.99 23.97 4.47
N GLU A 77 -10.38 23.82 3.30
CA GLU A 77 -10.82 24.39 2.04
C GLU A 77 -11.49 23.34 1.18
N GLU A 78 -12.69 23.62 0.71
CA GLU A 78 -13.39 22.75 -0.23
C GLU A 78 -12.76 22.83 -1.62
N CYS A 79 -12.40 21.70 -2.19
CA CYS A 79 -11.79 21.54 -3.49
C CYS A 79 -12.77 21.02 -4.55
N TYR A 80 -13.73 20.21 -4.14
CA TYR A 80 -14.71 19.60 -5.02
C TYR A 80 -15.96 19.23 -4.24
N VAL A 81 -17.11 19.41 -4.89
CA VAL A 81 -18.42 18.97 -4.42
C VAL A 81 -19.10 18.14 -5.51
N GLY A 82 -19.49 16.93 -5.17
CA GLY A 82 -20.25 16.07 -6.06
C GLY A 82 -21.65 16.63 -6.35
N THR A 83 -22.17 16.32 -7.51
CA THR A 83 -23.51 16.77 -7.94
C THR A 83 -24.59 15.73 -7.71
N LYS A 84 -24.24 14.54 -7.27
CA LYS A 84 -25.14 13.40 -7.08
C LYS A 84 -24.78 12.64 -5.81
N LEU A 85 -25.77 11.95 -5.25
CA LEU A 85 -25.56 11.01 -4.16
C LEU A 85 -24.50 9.96 -4.57
N ALA A 86 -23.59 9.63 -3.66
CA ALA A 86 -22.63 8.55 -3.81
C ALA A 86 -22.92 7.47 -2.76
N GLN A 87 -22.83 6.19 -3.14
CA GLN A 87 -22.94 5.08 -2.20
C GLN A 87 -21.60 4.63 -1.68
N TYR A 88 -20.61 4.60 -2.56
CA TYR A 88 -19.23 4.21 -2.26
C TYR A 88 -18.27 5.25 -2.82
N GLN A 89 -17.17 5.45 -2.14
CA GLN A 89 -16.10 6.35 -2.58
C GLN A 89 -14.75 5.90 -2.05
N ASP A 90 -13.68 6.26 -2.76
CA ASP A 90 -12.31 6.08 -2.32
C ASP A 90 -11.36 7.11 -2.93
N LEU A 91 -10.17 7.31 -2.33
CA LEU A 91 -9.22 8.36 -2.67
C LEU A 91 -7.78 7.83 -2.67
N ALA A 92 -7.04 8.15 -3.72
CA ALA A 92 -5.63 7.85 -3.87
C ALA A 92 -4.85 9.06 -4.38
N THR A 93 -3.52 8.97 -4.33
CA THR A 93 -2.59 9.94 -4.92
C THR A 93 -1.38 9.22 -5.52
N ASP A 94 -0.83 9.76 -6.60
CA ASP A 94 0.48 9.38 -7.14
C ASP A 94 1.61 10.31 -6.64
N GLY A 95 1.29 11.20 -5.68
CA GLY A 95 2.21 12.19 -5.14
C GLY A 95 2.06 13.58 -5.77
N GLU A 96 1.57 13.67 -7.00
CA GLU A 96 1.38 14.93 -7.75
C GLU A 96 -0.09 15.29 -7.93
N GLN A 97 -0.93 14.29 -8.15
CA GLN A 97 -2.36 14.42 -8.38
C GLN A 97 -3.17 13.55 -7.43
N LEU A 98 -4.43 13.89 -7.30
CA LEU A 98 -5.40 13.11 -6.55
C LEU A 98 -6.34 12.39 -7.51
N TYR A 99 -6.63 11.16 -7.21
CA TYR A 99 -7.58 10.35 -7.94
C TYR A 99 -8.65 9.85 -6.98
N PHE A 100 -9.89 10.02 -7.34
CA PHE A 100 -10.97 9.53 -6.50
C PHE A 100 -12.09 8.91 -7.31
N THR A 101 -12.77 7.97 -6.69
CA THR A 101 -13.92 7.30 -7.25
C THR A 101 -15.17 7.59 -6.44
N CYS A 102 -16.29 7.63 -7.12
CA CYS A 102 -17.60 7.60 -6.49
C CYS A 102 -18.56 6.77 -7.34
N THR A 103 -19.49 6.12 -6.69
CA THR A 103 -20.60 5.46 -7.41
C THR A 103 -21.82 6.38 -7.44
N THR A 104 -22.67 6.18 -8.44
CA THR A 104 -23.99 6.82 -8.43
C THR A 104 -24.81 6.31 -7.24
N GLY A 105 -25.61 7.18 -6.63
CA GLY A 105 -26.35 6.88 -5.39
C GLY A 105 -27.55 5.96 -5.56
N SER A 106 -27.87 5.49 -6.77
CA SER A 106 -28.98 4.59 -7.05
C SER A 106 -28.53 3.36 -7.82
N PHE A 107 -29.13 2.24 -7.49
CA PHE A 107 -28.92 0.98 -8.20
C PHE A 107 -29.41 1.04 -9.66
N PRO A 108 -28.66 0.55 -10.65
CA PRO A 108 -27.30 0.01 -10.55
C PRO A 108 -26.24 1.11 -10.29
N TYR A 109 -25.28 0.80 -9.42
CA TYR A 109 -24.23 1.74 -9.04
C TYR A 109 -23.17 1.87 -10.14
N ALA A 110 -23.32 2.87 -11.00
CA ALA A 110 -22.29 3.18 -11.99
C ALA A 110 -21.07 3.82 -11.29
N LEU A 111 -19.88 3.35 -11.63
CA LEU A 111 -18.64 3.80 -11.06
C LEU A 111 -18.07 4.95 -11.92
N GLN A 112 -17.77 6.06 -11.29
CA GLN A 112 -17.13 7.24 -11.88
C GLN A 112 -15.76 7.46 -11.21
N ALA A 113 -14.80 7.91 -11.99
CA ALA A 113 -13.48 8.26 -11.49
C ALA A 113 -13.10 9.66 -11.92
N TYR A 114 -12.39 10.37 -11.06
CA TYR A 114 -11.99 11.75 -11.23
C TYR A 114 -10.49 11.91 -10.94
N CYS A 115 -9.87 12.84 -11.65
CA CYS A 115 -8.55 13.37 -11.32
C CYS A 115 -8.71 14.81 -10.85
N TYR A 116 -8.16 15.13 -9.69
CA TYR A 116 -8.05 16.48 -9.18
C TYR A 116 -6.59 16.92 -9.24
N ASN A 117 -6.34 18.04 -9.90
CA ASN A 117 -5.01 18.63 -9.99
C ASN A 117 -4.85 19.74 -8.94
N PRO A 118 -4.00 19.54 -7.91
CA PRO A 118 -3.80 20.53 -6.85
C PRO A 118 -3.32 21.89 -7.33
N ASN A 119 -2.55 21.93 -8.43
CA ASN A 119 -1.97 23.17 -8.98
C ASN A 119 -3.00 24.05 -9.69
N THR A 120 -3.99 23.43 -10.33
CA THR A 120 -5.05 24.18 -11.05
C THR A 120 -6.34 24.29 -10.25
N GLY A 121 -6.51 23.46 -9.20
CA GLY A 121 -7.73 23.38 -8.42
C GLY A 121 -8.91 22.78 -9.19
N GLN A 122 -8.66 22.03 -10.27
CA GLN A 122 -9.71 21.47 -11.12
C GLN A 122 -9.85 19.97 -10.93
N ALA A 123 -11.08 19.50 -10.78
CA ALA A 123 -11.46 18.09 -10.85
C ALA A 123 -12.05 17.78 -12.23
N THR A 124 -11.56 16.77 -12.88
CA THR A 124 -12.05 16.30 -14.19
C THR A 124 -12.35 14.79 -14.13
N GLN A 125 -13.47 14.39 -14.71
CA GLN A 125 -13.75 12.96 -14.84
C GLN A 125 -12.73 12.32 -15.80
N ILE A 126 -12.18 11.19 -15.42
CA ILE A 126 -11.24 10.42 -16.24
C ILE A 126 -11.95 9.24 -16.88
N GLY A 127 -11.81 9.14 -18.20
CA GLY A 127 -12.51 8.13 -18.99
C GLY A 127 -14.04 8.28 -19.01
N THR A 128 -14.72 7.21 -19.32
CA THR A 128 -16.17 7.09 -19.26
C THR A 128 -16.59 6.38 -17.97
N ASP A 129 -17.87 6.49 -17.60
CA ASP A 129 -18.43 5.70 -16.51
C ASP A 129 -18.13 4.22 -16.72
N LEU A 130 -17.59 3.57 -15.71
CA LEU A 130 -17.43 2.13 -15.72
C LEU A 130 -18.80 1.50 -15.57
N SER A 131 -19.18 0.68 -16.55
CA SER A 131 -20.48 0.04 -16.58
C SER A 131 -20.63 -0.99 -15.47
N GLY A 132 -21.85 -1.23 -15.10
CA GLY A 132 -22.17 -2.31 -14.20
C GLY A 132 -22.78 -1.82 -12.91
N ASN A 133 -22.55 -2.60 -11.89
CA ASN A 133 -23.05 -2.37 -10.54
C ASN A 133 -21.87 -2.59 -9.58
N ALA A 134 -21.00 -1.58 -9.49
CA ALA A 134 -19.77 -1.65 -8.74
C ALA A 134 -19.99 -1.34 -7.25
N CYS A 135 -19.46 -2.17 -6.39
CA CYS A 135 -19.46 -1.92 -4.95
C CYS A 135 -18.14 -2.40 -4.30
N ASN A 136 -17.94 -2.01 -3.04
CA ASN A 136 -16.80 -2.41 -2.24
C ASN A 136 -15.47 -2.26 -3.00
N MET A 137 -15.24 -1.05 -3.49
CA MET A 137 -14.12 -0.69 -4.34
C MET A 137 -13.05 0.05 -3.56
N GLU A 138 -11.83 -0.06 -4.05
CA GLU A 138 -10.69 0.78 -3.67
C GLU A 138 -9.94 1.26 -4.91
N ILE A 139 -9.24 2.37 -4.78
CA ILE A 139 -8.44 3.00 -5.84
C ILE A 139 -6.98 3.13 -5.39
N ALA A 140 -6.06 2.90 -6.31
CA ALA A 140 -4.65 3.21 -6.15
C ALA A 140 -4.13 3.91 -7.40
N ALA A 141 -3.09 4.72 -7.24
CA ALA A 141 -2.46 5.45 -8.33
C ALA A 141 -0.95 5.46 -8.19
N ALA A 142 -0.24 5.35 -9.30
CA ALA A 142 1.21 5.51 -9.40
C ALA A 142 1.59 5.97 -10.81
N ASP A 143 2.47 6.96 -10.93
CA ASP A 143 2.98 7.51 -12.19
C ASP A 143 1.88 7.79 -13.23
N GLY A 144 0.76 8.38 -12.82
CA GLY A 144 -0.37 8.69 -13.69
C GLY A 144 -1.21 7.49 -14.14
N THR A 145 -0.85 6.26 -13.77
CA THR A 145 -1.68 5.06 -13.93
C THR A 145 -2.61 4.93 -12.73
N VAL A 146 -3.86 4.63 -12.98
CA VAL A 146 -4.88 4.45 -11.94
C VAL A 146 -5.47 3.06 -12.03
N VAL A 147 -5.55 2.37 -10.91
CA VAL A 147 -6.21 1.06 -10.81
C VAL A 147 -7.36 1.15 -9.80
N ILE A 148 -8.52 0.66 -10.20
CA ILE A 148 -9.69 0.51 -9.35
C ILE A 148 -10.02 -0.96 -9.24
N GLY A 149 -9.91 -1.51 -8.04
CA GLY A 149 -10.43 -2.83 -7.72
C GLY A 149 -11.87 -2.74 -7.27
N TYR A 150 -12.76 -3.56 -7.80
CA TYR A 150 -14.18 -3.52 -7.42
C TYR A 150 -14.85 -4.87 -7.56
N ARG A 151 -15.93 -5.04 -6.82
CA ARG A 151 -16.86 -6.15 -6.93
C ARG A 151 -17.96 -5.80 -7.93
N ASP A 152 -18.14 -6.63 -8.96
CA ASP A 152 -19.20 -6.42 -9.96
C ASP A 152 -20.44 -7.26 -9.67
N LEU A 153 -21.47 -6.61 -9.17
CA LEU A 153 -22.75 -7.26 -8.84
C LEU A 153 -23.55 -7.71 -10.07
N THR A 154 -23.21 -7.23 -11.27
CA THR A 154 -23.87 -7.69 -12.52
C THR A 154 -23.29 -9.01 -13.02
N ALA A 155 -22.09 -9.38 -12.55
CA ALA A 155 -21.35 -10.57 -12.94
C ALA A 155 -21.15 -11.52 -11.75
N ASN A 156 -22.20 -11.86 -11.01
CA ASN A 156 -22.16 -12.74 -9.84
C ASN A 156 -21.17 -12.33 -8.76
N SER A 157 -21.00 -11.03 -8.56
CA SER A 157 -20.11 -10.49 -7.52
C SER A 157 -18.64 -10.84 -7.69
N VAL A 158 -18.18 -11.06 -8.92
CA VAL A 158 -16.77 -11.36 -9.18
C VAL A 158 -15.88 -10.13 -9.02
N PRO A 159 -14.58 -10.34 -8.66
CA PRO A 159 -13.61 -9.26 -8.57
C PRO A 159 -13.17 -8.81 -9.97
N LYS A 160 -13.16 -7.50 -10.15
CA LYS A 160 -12.62 -6.85 -11.35
C LYS A 160 -11.58 -5.80 -10.98
N ALA A 161 -10.67 -5.56 -11.91
CA ALA A 161 -9.77 -4.41 -11.90
C ALA A 161 -10.00 -3.58 -13.16
N ALA A 162 -10.14 -2.27 -13.00
CA ALA A 162 -10.14 -1.31 -14.10
C ALA A 162 -8.84 -0.51 -14.05
N ILE A 163 -8.10 -0.49 -15.15
CA ILE A 163 -6.83 0.21 -15.27
C ILE A 163 -7.00 1.36 -16.26
N TYR A 164 -6.69 2.58 -15.82
CA TYR A 164 -6.66 3.76 -16.66
C TYR A 164 -5.22 4.09 -17.08
N ASN A 165 -4.97 4.13 -18.37
CA ASN A 165 -3.66 4.37 -18.96
C ASN A 165 -3.47 5.80 -19.48
N GLY A 166 -4.27 6.74 -19.01
CA GLY A 166 -4.29 8.13 -19.47
C GLY A 166 -5.26 8.42 -20.62
N ALA A 167 -5.89 7.39 -21.22
CA ALA A 167 -6.84 7.53 -22.33
C ALA A 167 -8.14 6.74 -22.13
N THR A 168 -8.02 5.45 -21.86
CA THR A 168 -9.17 4.53 -21.75
C THR A 168 -9.01 3.59 -20.57
N TRP A 169 -10.13 3.04 -20.14
CA TRP A 169 -10.18 1.99 -19.14
C TRP A 169 -9.98 0.62 -19.80
N ASN A 170 -9.03 -0.16 -19.28
CA ASN A 170 -8.92 -1.60 -19.53
C ASN A 170 -9.52 -2.34 -18.34
N ILE A 171 -10.59 -3.13 -18.54
CA ILE A 171 -11.29 -3.84 -17.47
C ILE A 171 -10.93 -5.32 -17.55
N ILE A 172 -10.45 -5.85 -16.44
CA ILE A 172 -10.00 -7.23 -16.30
C ILE A 172 -10.88 -7.93 -15.25
N THR A 173 -11.44 -9.09 -15.62
CA THR A 173 -12.03 -10.01 -14.64
C THR A 173 -10.90 -10.83 -14.03
N LEU A 174 -10.72 -10.68 -12.71
CA LEU A 174 -9.59 -11.31 -12.01
C LEU A 174 -9.85 -12.79 -11.68
N SER A 175 -11.11 -13.13 -11.42
CA SER A 175 -11.54 -14.48 -11.06
C SER A 175 -13.02 -14.65 -11.39
N GLU A 176 -13.44 -15.88 -11.61
CA GLU A 176 -14.86 -16.26 -11.76
C GLU A 176 -15.53 -16.57 -10.40
N GLN A 177 -14.76 -16.50 -9.31
CA GLN A 177 -15.27 -16.70 -7.96
C GLN A 177 -15.84 -15.39 -7.41
N GLU A 178 -16.93 -15.47 -6.67
CA GLU A 178 -17.45 -14.31 -5.96
C GLU A 178 -16.45 -13.77 -4.93
N CYS A 179 -16.49 -12.48 -4.66
CA CYS A 179 -15.69 -11.83 -3.62
C CYS A 179 -16.58 -10.93 -2.75
N GLY A 180 -16.08 -10.58 -1.57
CA GLY A 180 -16.71 -9.62 -0.67
C GLY A 180 -16.26 -8.18 -0.95
N MET A 181 -14.96 -7.98 -1.13
CA MET A 181 -14.31 -6.68 -1.29
C MET A 181 -13.09 -6.85 -2.19
N VAL A 182 -12.63 -5.77 -2.80
CA VAL A 182 -11.39 -5.75 -3.58
C VAL A 182 -10.53 -4.58 -3.11
N SER A 183 -9.43 -4.89 -2.41
CA SER A 183 -8.44 -3.89 -2.00
C SER A 183 -7.36 -3.71 -3.04
N VAL A 184 -6.82 -2.49 -3.14
CA VAL A 184 -5.75 -2.15 -4.10
C VAL A 184 -4.69 -1.30 -3.43
N ILE A 185 -3.41 -1.59 -3.73
CA ILE A 185 -2.30 -0.74 -3.33
C ILE A 185 -1.28 -0.64 -4.48
N ALA A 186 -0.67 0.53 -4.65
CA ALA A 186 0.36 0.78 -5.65
C ALA A 186 1.76 0.58 -5.05
N GLU A 187 2.67 0.00 -5.83
CA GLU A 187 4.10 -0.07 -5.55
C GLU A 187 4.82 1.17 -6.08
N GLU A 188 5.99 1.47 -5.53
CA GLU A 188 6.81 2.61 -5.95
C GLU A 188 7.27 2.51 -7.40
N ASP A 189 7.43 1.30 -7.93
CA ASP A 189 7.82 1.04 -9.33
C ASP A 189 6.64 1.17 -10.31
N GLY A 190 5.44 1.45 -9.78
CA GLY A 190 4.21 1.64 -10.52
C GLY A 190 3.47 0.37 -10.88
N ASN A 191 3.81 -0.77 -10.27
CA ASN A 191 2.97 -1.95 -10.25
C ASN A 191 1.91 -1.83 -9.15
N PHE A 192 0.96 -2.76 -9.16
CA PHE A 192 -0.17 -2.74 -8.23
C PHE A 192 -0.40 -4.12 -7.64
N TRP A 193 -0.88 -4.15 -6.42
CA TRP A 193 -1.46 -5.34 -5.83
C TRP A 193 -2.97 -5.19 -5.76
N VAL A 194 -3.68 -6.24 -6.19
CA VAL A 194 -5.14 -6.31 -6.15
C VAL A 194 -5.54 -7.53 -5.34
N LEU A 195 -6.31 -7.31 -4.27
CA LEU A 195 -6.60 -8.30 -3.25
C LEU A 195 -8.11 -8.52 -3.11
N PRO A 196 -8.71 -9.46 -3.86
CA PRO A 196 -10.08 -9.85 -3.62
C PRO A 196 -10.20 -10.61 -2.28
N SER A 197 -11.05 -10.17 -1.37
CA SER A 197 -11.35 -10.86 -0.12
C SER A 197 -12.64 -11.66 -0.23
N GLY A 198 -12.72 -12.76 0.51
CA GLY A 198 -13.83 -13.70 0.44
C GLY A 198 -13.77 -14.64 -0.77
N GLY A 199 -14.34 -15.82 -0.62
CA GLY A 199 -14.20 -16.88 -1.62
C GLY A 199 -12.76 -17.43 -1.68
N LYS A 200 -12.50 -18.24 -2.70
CA LYS A 200 -11.17 -18.83 -2.96
C LYS A 200 -10.38 -18.03 -3.99
N ASN A 201 -10.40 -16.71 -3.84
CA ASN A 201 -9.70 -15.85 -4.77
C ASN A 201 -8.22 -15.74 -4.42
N PRO A 202 -7.30 -15.83 -5.39
CA PRO A 202 -5.91 -15.45 -5.20
C PRO A 202 -5.79 -13.92 -5.06
N ILE A 203 -4.63 -13.45 -4.63
CA ILE A 203 -4.25 -12.05 -4.82
C ILE A 203 -3.45 -11.90 -6.11
N PHE A 204 -3.37 -10.69 -6.63
CA PHE A 204 -2.76 -10.42 -7.92
C PHE A 204 -1.72 -9.31 -7.82
N SER A 205 -0.52 -9.57 -8.33
CA SER A 205 0.40 -8.50 -8.75
C SER A 205 0.03 -8.11 -10.17
N MET A 206 -0.11 -6.84 -10.45
CA MET A 206 -0.59 -6.31 -11.71
C MET A 206 0.33 -5.20 -12.20
N SER A 207 0.83 -5.34 -13.43
CA SER A 207 1.63 -4.31 -14.09
C SER A 207 0.76 -3.23 -14.73
N LYS A 208 1.38 -2.09 -15.09
CA LYS A 208 0.71 -0.94 -15.74
C LYS A 208 -0.01 -1.30 -17.05
N ASP A 209 0.42 -2.32 -17.76
CA ASP A 209 -0.22 -2.80 -18.99
C ASP A 209 -1.40 -3.75 -18.75
N GLY A 210 -1.65 -4.10 -17.48
CA GLY A 210 -2.73 -5.00 -17.07
C GLY A 210 -2.35 -6.47 -17.05
N THR A 211 -1.09 -6.82 -17.22
CA THR A 211 -0.64 -8.20 -17.00
C THR A 211 -0.73 -8.53 -15.51
N ALA A 212 -1.48 -9.58 -15.17
CA ALA A 212 -1.71 -9.99 -13.80
C ALA A 212 -1.05 -11.35 -13.51
N THR A 213 -0.34 -11.43 -12.39
CA THR A 213 0.22 -12.67 -11.83
C THR A 213 -0.52 -13.03 -10.55
N ALA A 214 -1.07 -14.23 -10.50
CA ALA A 214 -1.84 -14.70 -9.34
C ALA A 214 -0.94 -15.36 -8.29
N TYR A 215 -1.23 -15.10 -7.02
CA TYR A 215 -0.59 -15.71 -5.86
C TYR A 215 -1.68 -16.33 -4.99
N GLU A 216 -1.65 -17.65 -4.88
CA GLU A 216 -2.64 -18.40 -4.12
C GLU A 216 -2.54 -18.10 -2.62
N LEU A 217 -3.68 -17.98 -1.97
CA LEU A 217 -3.74 -17.87 -0.52
C LEU A 217 -3.51 -19.24 0.13
N PRO A 218 -2.88 -19.30 1.32
CA PRO A 218 -2.84 -20.51 2.12
C PRO A 218 -4.24 -21.07 2.36
N ALA A 219 -4.38 -22.39 2.45
CA ALA A 219 -5.67 -23.02 2.67
C ALA A 219 -6.44 -22.45 3.87
N ALA A 220 -5.72 -22.04 4.92
CA ALA A 220 -6.31 -21.39 6.10
C ALA A 220 -6.94 -20.01 5.81
N LEU A 221 -6.51 -19.35 4.72
CA LEU A 221 -6.99 -18.03 4.30
C LEU A 221 -7.93 -18.11 3.09
N GLN A 222 -8.20 -19.28 2.53
CA GLN A 222 -9.10 -19.41 1.38
C GLN A 222 -10.58 -19.35 1.75
N GLU A 223 -10.90 -19.61 3.02
CA GLU A 223 -12.26 -19.57 3.52
C GLU A 223 -12.35 -18.65 4.74
N ASN A 224 -13.51 -18.02 4.94
CA ASN A 224 -13.79 -17.18 6.11
C ASN A 224 -13.00 -15.85 6.21
N VAL A 225 -12.32 -15.40 5.16
CA VAL A 225 -11.70 -14.08 5.12
C VAL A 225 -12.78 -13.03 4.87
N PHE A 226 -12.92 -12.11 5.82
CA PHE A 226 -13.87 -11.01 5.73
C PHE A 226 -13.26 -9.82 4.98
N GLN A 227 -12.01 -9.50 5.30
CA GLN A 227 -11.29 -8.37 4.71
C GLN A 227 -9.78 -8.64 4.67
N MET A 228 -9.14 -8.17 3.63
CA MET A 228 -7.69 -8.06 3.50
C MET A 228 -7.30 -6.60 3.37
N VAL A 229 -6.34 -6.16 4.17
CA VAL A 229 -5.82 -4.79 4.14
C VAL A 229 -4.33 -4.84 3.82
N PRO A 230 -3.93 -4.40 2.63
CA PRO A 230 -2.54 -4.43 2.22
C PRO A 230 -1.75 -3.24 2.79
N VAL A 231 -0.45 -3.45 2.97
CA VAL A 231 0.53 -2.40 3.20
C VAL A 231 1.88 -2.82 2.63
N LEU A 232 2.60 -1.87 2.05
CA LEU A 232 3.95 -2.09 1.53
C LEU A 232 4.97 -1.57 2.53
N SER A 233 6.02 -2.35 2.77
CA SER A 233 7.12 -1.93 3.63
C SER A 233 8.42 -2.61 3.18
N GLY A 234 9.45 -1.79 2.87
CA GLY A 234 10.75 -2.30 2.43
C GLY A 234 10.68 -3.20 1.18
N GLY A 235 9.83 -2.86 0.21
CA GLY A 235 9.64 -3.63 -1.02
C GLY A 235 8.86 -4.95 -0.85
N ASN A 236 8.28 -5.21 0.32
CA ASN A 236 7.49 -6.41 0.59
C ASN A 236 6.02 -6.07 0.76
N LEU A 237 5.15 -6.96 0.27
CA LEU A 237 3.72 -6.91 0.55
C LEU A 237 3.41 -7.59 1.88
N TYR A 238 2.77 -6.84 2.75
CA TYR A 238 2.15 -7.33 3.98
C TYR A 238 0.65 -7.18 3.87
N VAL A 239 -0.07 -8.17 4.38
CA VAL A 239 -1.54 -8.19 4.33
C VAL A 239 -2.07 -8.52 5.71
N ALA A 240 -2.81 -7.59 6.30
CA ALA A 240 -3.57 -7.90 7.49
C ALA A 240 -4.89 -8.55 7.10
N VAL A 241 -5.15 -9.71 7.67
CA VAL A 241 -6.30 -10.53 7.34
C VAL A 241 -7.26 -10.59 8.52
N ASN A 242 -8.48 -10.15 8.27
CA ASN A 242 -9.60 -10.23 9.19
C ASN A 242 -10.43 -11.47 8.86
N SER A 243 -10.38 -12.47 9.72
CA SER A 243 -11.03 -13.77 9.50
C SER A 243 -12.15 -14.03 10.51
N GLN A 244 -13.16 -14.82 10.11
CA GLN A 244 -14.34 -15.14 10.93
C GLN A 244 -14.25 -16.48 11.66
N ASN A 245 -13.41 -17.37 11.18
CA ASN A 245 -13.28 -18.71 11.82
C ASN A 245 -11.85 -19.26 11.65
N PRO A 246 -10.98 -19.17 12.68
CA PRO A 246 -11.25 -18.49 13.95
C PRO A 246 -11.39 -16.98 13.76
N ASN A 247 -12.08 -16.29 14.70
CA ASN A 247 -12.08 -14.85 14.74
C ASN A 247 -10.66 -14.36 15.06
N ALA A 248 -9.98 -13.83 14.06
CA ALA A 248 -8.59 -13.39 14.20
C ALA A 248 -8.30 -12.22 13.25
N PHE A 249 -7.38 -11.38 13.68
CA PHE A 249 -6.79 -10.34 12.87
C PHE A 249 -5.28 -10.50 12.92
N ASP A 250 -4.73 -11.05 11.85
CA ASP A 250 -3.34 -11.45 11.73
C ASP A 250 -2.65 -10.74 10.58
N LEU A 251 -1.33 -10.55 10.68
CA LEU A 251 -0.50 -10.02 9.60
C LEU A 251 0.29 -11.14 8.92
N TYR A 252 0.25 -11.15 7.61
CA TYR A 252 0.99 -12.07 6.75
C TYR A 252 1.93 -11.30 5.83
N ARG A 253 3.05 -11.92 5.47
CA ARG A 253 3.96 -11.47 4.43
C ARG A 253 3.95 -12.44 3.27
N LEU A 254 3.88 -11.92 2.04
CA LEU A 254 4.08 -12.72 0.84
C LEU A 254 5.57 -12.74 0.47
N ASN A 255 6.13 -13.93 0.35
CA ASN A 255 7.39 -14.14 -0.34
C ASN A 255 7.09 -14.34 -1.83
N GLN A 256 7.42 -13.35 -2.65
CA GLN A 256 7.09 -13.37 -4.09
C GLN A 256 7.92 -14.39 -4.87
N GLU A 257 9.15 -14.69 -4.46
CA GLU A 257 10.04 -15.65 -5.14
C GLU A 257 9.54 -17.09 -5.01
N THR A 258 9.07 -17.45 -3.82
CA THR A 258 8.58 -18.80 -3.52
C THR A 258 7.06 -18.93 -3.59
N ALA A 259 6.35 -17.82 -3.82
CA ALA A 259 4.90 -17.72 -3.74
C ALA A 259 4.33 -18.27 -2.41
N SER A 260 5.08 -18.14 -1.33
CA SER A 260 4.69 -18.63 -0.02
C SER A 260 4.33 -17.50 0.94
N TRP A 261 3.51 -17.83 1.93
CA TRP A 261 3.04 -16.91 2.95
C TRP A 261 3.61 -17.25 4.31
N GLU A 262 3.97 -16.24 5.06
CA GLU A 262 4.41 -16.39 6.44
C GLU A 262 3.63 -15.44 7.36
N THR A 263 3.29 -15.92 8.55
CA THR A 263 2.68 -15.08 9.60
C THR A 263 3.73 -14.18 10.21
N VAL A 264 3.43 -12.90 10.35
CA VAL A 264 4.35 -11.91 10.91
C VAL A 264 3.94 -11.54 12.32
N GLY A 265 4.80 -11.84 13.29
CA GLY A 265 4.54 -11.54 14.70
C GLY A 265 3.46 -12.43 15.31
N ASN A 266 2.80 -11.88 16.33
CA ASN A 266 1.66 -12.53 17.00
C ASN A 266 0.35 -12.01 16.43
N THR A 267 -0.74 -12.73 16.65
CA THR A 267 -2.11 -12.29 16.37
C THR A 267 -2.34 -10.88 16.90
N ILE A 268 -2.77 -9.97 16.02
CA ILE A 268 -3.03 -8.56 16.37
C ILE A 268 -4.25 -8.47 17.28
N ALA A 269 -5.32 -9.19 16.94
CA ALA A 269 -6.52 -9.31 17.75
C ALA A 269 -7.17 -10.68 17.58
N ASN A 270 -7.74 -11.22 18.66
CA ASN A 270 -8.51 -12.48 18.67
C ASN A 270 -10.01 -12.23 18.50
N GLU A 271 -10.35 -11.27 17.66
CA GLU A 271 -11.72 -10.84 17.34
C GLU A 271 -11.80 -10.29 15.93
N ILE A 272 -12.99 -10.19 15.39
CA ILE A 272 -13.22 -9.45 14.15
C ILE A 272 -13.10 -7.96 14.47
N VAL A 273 -12.21 -7.27 13.76
CA VAL A 273 -12.01 -5.85 13.93
C VAL A 273 -12.79 -5.06 12.88
N ASN A 274 -13.16 -3.83 13.23
CA ASN A 274 -13.85 -2.94 12.31
C ASN A 274 -12.89 -1.87 11.79
N GLN A 275 -13.04 -1.54 10.51
CA GLN A 275 -12.31 -0.47 9.83
C GLN A 275 -10.80 -0.50 10.06
N PRO A 276 -10.14 -1.65 9.86
CA PRO A 276 -8.71 -1.72 10.01
C PRO A 276 -8.02 -0.88 8.94
N VAL A 277 -7.01 -0.13 9.35
CA VAL A 277 -6.16 0.70 8.48
C VAL A 277 -4.71 0.41 8.81
N LEU A 278 -3.92 0.14 7.77
CA LEU A 278 -2.49 -0.06 7.91
C LEU A 278 -1.71 1.10 7.28
N SER A 279 -0.57 1.38 7.84
CA SER A 279 0.44 2.26 7.25
C SER A 279 1.83 1.80 7.67
N ALA A 280 2.85 2.14 6.89
CA ALA A 280 4.22 1.77 7.18
C ALA A 280 5.11 3.02 7.28
N ARG A 281 6.03 3.01 8.25
CA ARG A 281 7.04 4.05 8.42
C ARG A 281 8.33 3.45 8.99
N ASN A 282 9.44 3.67 8.30
CA ASN A 282 10.78 3.26 8.78
C ASN A 282 10.87 1.77 9.21
N GLY A 283 10.30 0.86 8.42
CA GLY A 283 10.29 -0.57 8.72
C GLY A 283 9.35 -0.99 9.86
N THR A 284 8.46 -0.11 10.28
CA THR A 284 7.41 -0.39 11.27
C THR A 284 6.06 -0.33 10.58
N ILE A 285 5.23 -1.34 10.76
CA ILE A 285 3.82 -1.33 10.35
C ILE A 285 2.98 -0.88 11.52
N TYR A 286 2.16 0.10 11.28
CA TYR A 286 1.16 0.62 12.20
C TYR A 286 -0.21 0.10 11.77
N CYS A 287 -0.92 -0.48 12.70
CA CYS A 287 -2.27 -0.97 12.51
C CYS A 287 -3.23 -0.26 13.43
N MET A 288 -4.21 0.42 12.87
CA MET A 288 -5.28 1.06 13.62
C MET A 288 -6.60 0.37 13.32
N TYR A 289 -7.39 0.09 14.32
CA TYR A 289 -8.69 -0.58 14.18
C TYR A 289 -9.63 -0.26 15.34
N ASN A 290 -10.91 -0.45 15.10
CA ASN A 290 -11.93 -0.35 16.14
C ASN A 290 -12.23 -1.74 16.72
N ALA A 291 -12.11 -1.86 18.03
CA ALA A 291 -12.48 -3.04 18.79
C ALA A 291 -13.15 -2.64 20.10
N SER A 292 -14.25 -3.28 20.46
CA SER A 292 -14.94 -3.06 21.74
C SER A 292 -15.20 -1.58 22.04
N GLU A 293 -15.65 -0.80 21.05
CA GLU A 293 -15.93 0.65 21.15
C GLU A 293 -14.68 1.53 21.39
N GLN A 294 -13.49 0.99 21.19
CA GLN A 294 -12.23 1.70 21.30
C GLN A 294 -11.46 1.69 19.99
N ILE A 295 -10.77 2.80 19.72
CA ILE A 295 -9.77 2.87 18.65
C ILE A 295 -8.44 2.41 19.23
N LEU A 296 -7.89 1.34 18.67
CA LEU A 296 -6.61 0.78 19.08
C LEU A 296 -5.57 1.06 17.99
N LEU A 297 -4.40 1.51 18.39
CA LEU A 297 -3.21 1.61 17.56
C LEU A 297 -2.20 0.58 18.05
N LYS A 298 -1.83 -0.34 17.17
CA LYS A 298 -0.75 -1.30 17.39
C LYS A 298 0.35 -1.07 16.39
N LYS A 299 1.58 -1.28 16.83
CA LYS A 299 2.74 -1.30 15.95
C LYS A 299 3.37 -2.68 15.91
N LEU A 300 3.75 -3.09 14.73
CA LEU A 300 4.67 -4.18 14.51
C LEU A 300 5.98 -3.57 13.99
N VAL A 301 6.99 -3.60 14.84
CA VAL A 301 8.36 -3.41 14.35
C VAL A 301 8.65 -4.66 13.54
N ILE A 302 8.58 -4.54 12.22
CA ILE A 302 9.23 -5.52 11.38
C ILE A 302 10.69 -5.26 11.67
N SER A 303 11.24 -6.02 12.65
CA SER A 303 12.69 -6.10 12.67
C SER A 303 13.03 -6.29 11.19
N LYS A 304 13.76 -5.35 10.59
CA LYS A 304 14.55 -5.72 9.43
C LYS A 304 15.14 -7.04 9.90
N ASN A 305 14.65 -8.20 9.40
CA ASN A 305 15.55 -9.30 9.29
C ASN A 305 16.75 -8.58 8.75
N GLU A 306 17.80 -8.48 9.56
CA GLU A 306 19.06 -7.96 9.02
C GLU A 306 19.06 -8.63 7.66
N GLU A 307 18.82 -7.83 6.62
CA GLU A 307 18.95 -8.37 5.27
C GLU A 307 20.24 -9.09 5.45
N THR A 308 20.19 -10.43 5.36
CA THR A 308 21.45 -11.15 5.61
C THR A 308 22.33 -10.59 4.55
N ILE A 309 23.04 -9.50 4.95
CA ILE A 309 23.84 -8.69 4.04
C ILE A 309 24.69 -9.74 3.37
N LEU A 310 24.34 -10.06 2.12
CA LEU A 310 25.03 -11.11 1.41
C LEU A 310 26.47 -10.61 1.23
N LYS A 311 27.26 -10.83 2.30
CA LYS A 311 28.65 -10.37 2.35
C LYS A 311 29.36 -10.86 1.11
N GLY A 312 29.98 -9.95 0.36
CA GLY A 312 30.63 -10.26 -0.88
C GLY A 312 29.80 -10.04 -2.17
N ASP A 313 28.52 -9.73 -2.06
CA ASP A 313 27.67 -9.31 -3.18
C ASP A 313 27.80 -7.80 -3.38
N LEU A 314 28.82 -7.36 -4.10
CA LEU A 314 29.16 -5.94 -4.26
C LEU A 314 28.35 -5.28 -5.39
N ASN A 315 27.91 -6.03 -6.37
CA ASN A 315 27.12 -5.51 -7.49
C ASN A 315 25.62 -5.47 -7.19
N LEU A 316 25.20 -6.02 -6.01
CA LEU A 316 23.83 -6.04 -5.51
C LEU A 316 22.87 -6.87 -6.40
N ASP A 317 23.39 -7.90 -7.09
CA ASP A 317 22.58 -8.78 -7.95
C ASP A 317 22.00 -10.00 -7.20
N GLY A 318 22.21 -10.08 -5.88
CA GLY A 318 21.75 -11.19 -5.02
C GLY A 318 22.63 -12.43 -5.12
N ARG A 319 23.77 -12.39 -5.78
CA ARG A 319 24.67 -13.53 -5.96
C ARG A 319 26.11 -13.12 -5.63
N ARG A 320 26.88 -14.09 -5.14
CA ARG A 320 28.35 -13.94 -5.00
C ARG A 320 29.02 -14.65 -6.17
N ASN A 321 29.68 -13.88 -7.02
CA ASN A 321 30.30 -14.42 -8.23
C ASN A 321 31.54 -13.62 -8.66
N LEU A 322 32.10 -13.95 -9.82
CA LEU A 322 33.29 -13.28 -10.35
C LEU A 322 33.09 -11.78 -10.59
N ALA A 323 31.87 -11.32 -10.89
CA ALA A 323 31.57 -9.91 -11.12
C ALA A 323 31.84 -9.07 -9.86
N ASP A 324 31.49 -9.59 -8.67
CA ASP A 324 31.77 -8.96 -7.38
C ASP A 324 33.26 -8.86 -7.13
N THR A 325 33.99 -9.93 -7.43
CA THR A 325 35.47 -9.95 -7.32
C THR A 325 36.11 -8.90 -8.22
N VAL A 326 35.59 -8.70 -9.43
CA VAL A 326 36.07 -7.67 -10.35
C VAL A 326 35.79 -6.27 -9.79
N LEU A 327 34.57 -6.04 -9.29
CA LEU A 327 34.18 -4.76 -8.69
C LEU A 327 35.04 -4.45 -7.46
N PHE A 328 35.29 -5.45 -6.60
CA PHE A 328 36.12 -5.33 -5.44
C PHE A 328 37.61 -4.96 -5.80
N HIS A 329 38.17 -5.62 -6.82
CA HIS A 329 39.52 -5.24 -7.30
C HIS A 329 39.55 -3.79 -7.79
N ARG A 330 38.56 -3.35 -8.54
CA ARG A 330 38.47 -1.97 -9.00
C ARG A 330 38.41 -0.97 -7.85
N TYR A 331 37.71 -1.30 -6.77
CA TYR A 331 37.68 -0.49 -5.55
C TYR A 331 39.05 -0.43 -4.87
N LEU A 332 39.72 -1.56 -4.65
CA LEU A 332 41.07 -1.60 -4.06
C LEU A 332 42.09 -0.85 -4.90
N LEU A 333 41.95 -0.84 -6.22
CA LEU A 333 42.77 -0.07 -7.16
C LEU A 333 42.35 1.41 -7.23
N ARG A 334 41.33 1.82 -6.46
CA ARG A 334 40.80 3.19 -6.44
C ARG A 334 40.27 3.67 -7.81
N THR A 335 39.83 2.76 -8.66
CA THR A 335 39.19 3.08 -9.96
C THR A 335 37.69 3.24 -9.90
N VAL A 336 37.08 2.84 -8.77
CA VAL A 336 35.68 3.06 -8.45
C VAL A 336 35.51 3.39 -6.96
N THR A 337 34.40 4.03 -6.60
CA THR A 337 33.95 4.19 -5.22
C THR A 337 32.77 3.27 -4.98
N LEU A 338 32.66 2.69 -3.80
CA LEU A 338 31.50 1.91 -3.38
C LEU A 338 30.45 2.84 -2.77
N THR A 339 29.19 2.52 -2.96
CA THR A 339 28.08 3.10 -2.16
C THR A 339 28.19 2.62 -0.72
N GLU A 340 27.45 3.24 0.19
CA GLU A 340 27.41 2.81 1.60
C GLU A 340 26.96 1.35 1.73
N GLU A 341 25.94 0.94 0.96
CA GLU A 341 25.45 -0.43 0.95
C GLU A 341 26.47 -1.43 0.39
N GLN A 342 27.11 -1.11 -0.72
CA GLN A 342 28.20 -1.91 -1.27
C GLN A 342 29.38 -2.02 -0.30
N GLY A 343 29.67 -0.96 0.45
CA GLY A 343 30.71 -0.96 1.49
C GLY A 343 30.37 -1.93 2.62
N LYS A 344 29.14 -1.94 3.11
CA LYS A 344 28.68 -2.90 4.13
C LYS A 344 28.80 -4.36 3.66
N ARG A 345 28.61 -4.63 2.37
CA ARG A 345 28.75 -5.97 1.77
C ARG A 345 30.21 -6.33 1.46
N ALA A 346 31.07 -5.33 1.20
CA ALA A 346 32.48 -5.54 0.94
C ALA A 346 33.30 -5.87 2.20
N GLU A 347 32.87 -5.38 3.37
CA GLU A 347 33.47 -5.69 4.65
C GLU A 347 33.06 -7.08 5.13
N THR A 348 33.70 -8.12 4.60
CA THR A 348 33.33 -9.52 4.81
C THR A 348 33.91 -10.09 6.10
N VAL A 349 35.00 -9.53 6.62
CA VAL A 349 35.72 -10.01 7.81
C VAL A 349 35.39 -9.21 9.07
N GLU A 350 34.65 -8.11 8.93
CA GLU A 350 34.12 -7.26 10.03
C GLU A 350 35.27 -6.72 10.96
N ASP A 351 36.39 -6.31 10.35
CA ASP A 351 37.50 -5.72 11.08
C ASP A 351 37.48 -4.17 11.06
N GLY A 352 36.44 -3.55 10.51
CA GLY A 352 36.26 -2.10 10.38
C GLY A 352 36.97 -1.50 9.17
N THR A 353 37.58 -2.30 8.29
CA THR A 353 38.32 -1.81 7.12
C THR A 353 38.10 -2.70 5.89
N ILE A 354 37.71 -2.11 4.79
CA ILE A 354 37.59 -2.84 3.52
C ILE A 354 38.98 -2.91 2.86
N ASN A 355 39.52 -4.11 2.79
CA ASN A 355 40.91 -4.34 2.33
C ASN A 355 41.08 -5.67 1.56
N ILE A 356 42.31 -6.07 1.32
CA ILE A 356 42.65 -7.28 0.56
C ILE A 356 42.19 -8.57 1.27
N ILE A 357 42.04 -8.55 2.59
CA ILE A 357 41.65 -9.73 3.36
C ILE A 357 40.17 -10.09 3.04
N ASP A 358 39.33 -9.09 2.93
CA ASP A 358 37.92 -9.25 2.52
C ASP A 358 37.81 -9.84 1.11
N LEU A 359 38.64 -9.38 0.19
CA LEU A 359 38.68 -9.91 -1.17
C LEU A 359 39.16 -11.38 -1.18
N ILE A 360 40.09 -11.75 -0.33
CA ILE A 360 40.57 -13.13 -0.20
C ILE A 360 39.42 -14.01 0.30
N TRP A 361 38.71 -13.55 1.31
CA TRP A 361 37.52 -14.25 1.84
C TRP A 361 36.47 -14.47 0.73
N LEU A 362 36.15 -13.42 -0.04
CA LEU A 362 35.19 -13.50 -1.12
C LEU A 362 35.57 -14.55 -2.18
N LYS A 363 36.86 -14.56 -2.59
CA LYS A 363 37.39 -15.56 -3.53
C LYS A 363 37.28 -16.99 -2.99
N GLN A 364 37.56 -17.19 -1.71
CA GLN A 364 37.43 -18.51 -1.08
C GLN A 364 35.98 -19.00 -1.08
N VAL A 365 35.00 -18.13 -0.78
CA VAL A 365 33.58 -18.47 -0.76
C VAL A 365 33.07 -18.81 -2.15
N ILE A 366 33.45 -18.06 -3.17
CA ILE A 366 33.09 -18.34 -4.56
C ILE A 366 33.68 -19.68 -5.00
N HIS A 367 34.94 -19.93 -4.72
CA HIS A 367 35.60 -21.20 -5.10
C HIS A 367 34.97 -22.45 -4.39
N LEU A 368 34.54 -22.30 -3.14
CA LEU A 368 33.84 -23.36 -2.41
C LEU A 368 32.49 -23.64 -2.99
N ALA A 369 31.75 -22.63 -3.46
CA ALA A 369 30.47 -22.82 -4.12
C ALA A 369 30.63 -23.62 -5.45
N ASP A 370 31.62 -23.29 -6.27
CA ASP A 370 31.90 -23.97 -7.52
C ASP A 370 32.29 -25.45 -7.34
N VAL A 371 32.82 -25.83 -6.17
CA VAL A 371 33.22 -27.22 -5.85
C VAL A 371 32.07 -28.06 -5.34
N VAL A 372 31.04 -27.44 -4.76
CA VAL A 372 29.86 -28.15 -4.23
C VAL A 372 28.83 -28.45 -5.34
N ASP A 373 28.83 -27.63 -6.40
CA ASP A 373 27.91 -27.78 -7.53
C ASP A 373 28.53 -28.64 -8.69
N ALA A 374 29.74 -29.17 -8.55
CA ALA A 374 30.44 -30.04 -9.50
C ALA A 374 30.43 -31.50 -9.04
#